data_d99213f6df1d19566ec535eae7a56a63
#
_entry.id   d99213f6df1d19566ec535eae7a56a63
#
_cell.length_a   1.000
_cell.length_b   1.000
_cell.length_c   1.000
_cell.angle_alpha   90.00
_cell.angle_beta   90.00
_cell.angle_gamma   90.00
#
_symmetry.space_group_name_H-M   'P 1'
#
loop_
_entity.id
_entity.type
_entity.pdbx_description
1 polymer ?
#
loop_
_entity_poly.entity_id
_entity_poly.type
_entity_poly.pdbx_seq_one_letter_code
_entity_poly.pdbx_strand_id
1 'polypeptide(L)'
;KTSRIFLGLQVQCTQCHNHPFNEWKQQKFWEMNAFFRQTRALRRFETGTRNVSHVELVNESFQGEGLTKDPDKADIYYELRNGITKVAYPVFVDGQTINPSGYVEDVVRRNELGKLMMESRYLDKMLANRMWAHFMGYGFTKPIDDMGPHNPATHPELLDYMGQQIRKKNFDLKQLIS
;
A
#
# COMPACT_ATOMS: atom_id res chain seq x y z
N LYS A 1 3.53 -2.27 -5.45
CA LYS A 1 2.58 -1.75 -6.45
C LYS A 1 1.39 -1.03 -5.81
N THR A 2 0.77 -1.57 -4.75
CA THR A 2 -0.43 -1.00 -4.10
C THR A 2 -0.24 0.46 -3.68
N SER A 3 0.80 0.79 -2.93
CA SER A 3 1.09 2.17 -2.50
C SER A 3 1.26 3.13 -3.67
N ARG A 4 1.90 2.69 -4.75
CA ARG A 4 2.07 3.50 -5.96
C ARG A 4 0.74 3.74 -6.67
N ILE A 5 -0.11 2.71 -6.80
CA ILE A 5 -1.36 2.80 -7.54
C ILE A 5 -2.41 3.60 -6.77
N PHE A 6 -2.58 3.34 -5.48
CA PHE A 6 -3.67 3.91 -4.69
C PHE A 6 -3.27 5.12 -3.84
N LEU A 7 -1.99 5.23 -3.46
CA LEU A 7 -1.53 6.31 -2.59
C LEU A 7 -0.59 7.30 -3.32
N GLY A 8 -0.14 6.96 -4.53
CA GLY A 8 0.82 7.79 -5.27
C GLY A 8 2.20 7.84 -4.61
N LEU A 9 2.60 6.78 -3.92
CA LEU A 9 3.80 6.76 -3.11
C LEU A 9 4.74 5.63 -3.56
N GLN A 10 5.96 5.97 -3.96
CA GLN A 10 6.94 5.01 -4.47
C GLN A 10 7.78 4.38 -3.34
N VAL A 11 7.13 3.66 -2.42
CA VAL A 11 7.85 2.94 -1.34
C VAL A 11 8.75 1.80 -1.84
N GLN A 12 8.67 1.46 -3.13
CA GLN A 12 9.43 0.34 -3.70
C GLN A 12 10.95 0.57 -3.62
N CYS A 13 11.42 1.80 -3.75
CA CYS A 13 12.83 2.13 -3.62
C CYS A 13 13.41 1.72 -2.25
N THR A 14 12.55 1.72 -1.21
CA THR A 14 12.97 1.38 0.15
C THR A 14 13.03 -0.14 0.41
N GLN A 15 12.85 -0.98 -0.59
CA GLN A 15 13.05 -2.43 -0.43
C GLN A 15 14.50 -2.78 -0.10
N CYS A 16 15.48 -2.09 -0.71
CA CYS A 16 16.89 -2.42 -0.60
C CYS A 16 17.73 -1.36 0.11
N HIS A 17 17.26 -0.12 0.20
CA HIS A 17 17.99 1.00 0.82
C HIS A 17 17.02 2.10 1.27
N ASN A 18 17.51 3.09 2.02
CA ASN A 18 16.72 4.28 2.34
C ASN A 18 16.35 5.02 1.04
N HIS A 19 15.20 5.67 1.04
CA HIS A 19 14.76 6.44 -0.13
C HIS A 19 15.79 7.53 -0.46
N PRO A 20 16.19 7.70 -1.75
CA PRO A 20 17.26 8.61 -2.10
C PRO A 20 16.89 10.09 -1.98
N PHE A 21 15.60 10.43 -1.99
CA PHE A 21 15.11 11.82 -2.09
C PHE A 21 14.17 12.24 -0.95
N ASN A 22 13.84 11.32 -0.01
CA ASN A 22 12.97 11.63 1.12
C ASN A 22 13.42 10.90 2.40
N GLU A 23 12.73 11.16 3.51
CA GLU A 23 13.05 10.64 4.85
C GLU A 23 12.78 9.13 5.05
N TRP A 24 12.21 8.45 4.05
CA TRP A 24 11.81 7.07 4.21
C TRP A 24 13.00 6.13 4.29
N LYS A 25 13.03 5.37 5.36
CA LYS A 25 14.02 4.32 5.59
C LYS A 25 13.59 3.02 4.92
N GLN A 26 14.52 2.09 4.77
CA GLN A 26 14.30 0.77 4.19
C GLN A 26 13.10 0.03 4.81
N GLN A 27 12.86 0.22 6.09
CA GLN A 27 11.73 -0.41 6.79
C GLN A 27 10.35 -0.12 6.17
N LYS A 28 10.15 1.04 5.52
CA LYS A 28 8.85 1.43 4.95
C LYS A 28 8.30 0.42 3.93
N PHE A 29 9.16 -0.15 3.11
CA PHE A 29 8.75 -1.21 2.20
C PHE A 29 8.29 -2.46 2.95
N TRP A 30 9.05 -2.87 3.97
CA TRP A 30 8.79 -4.10 4.70
C TRP A 30 7.58 -3.98 5.61
N GLU A 31 7.36 -2.81 6.22
CA GLU A 31 6.13 -2.47 6.95
C GLU A 31 4.90 -2.60 6.05
N MET A 32 4.93 -1.99 4.86
CA MET A 32 3.84 -2.11 3.88
C MET A 32 3.70 -3.54 3.32
N ASN A 33 4.79 -4.27 3.16
CA ASN A 33 4.78 -5.67 2.74
C ASN A 33 4.09 -6.56 3.78
N ALA A 34 4.25 -6.24 5.06
CA ALA A 34 3.69 -7.00 6.17
C ALA A 34 2.16 -7.14 6.13
N PHE A 35 1.44 -6.19 5.53
CA PHE A 35 0.00 -6.29 5.31
C PHE A 35 -0.42 -7.43 4.37
N PHE A 36 0.48 -7.88 3.51
CA PHE A 36 0.19 -8.90 2.49
C PHE A 36 0.67 -10.30 2.87
N ARG A 37 1.31 -10.48 4.03
CA ARG A 37 1.91 -11.78 4.40
C ARG A 37 0.88 -12.88 4.65
N GLN A 38 -0.34 -12.53 5.00
CA GLN A 38 -1.47 -13.47 5.09
C GLN A 38 -2.13 -13.77 3.73
N THR A 39 -1.76 -13.04 2.66
CA THR A 39 -2.42 -13.16 1.36
C THR A 39 -1.77 -14.25 0.52
N ARG A 40 -2.57 -15.19 0.04
CA ARG A 40 -2.18 -16.26 -0.89
C ARG A 40 -2.99 -16.18 -2.17
N ALA A 41 -2.35 -16.50 -3.29
CA ALA A 41 -3.00 -16.64 -4.58
C ALA A 41 -3.20 -18.13 -4.87
N LEU A 42 -4.44 -18.61 -4.81
CA LEU A 42 -4.80 -19.99 -5.08
C LEU A 42 -5.34 -20.13 -6.50
N ARG A 43 -4.75 -21.06 -7.26
CA ARG A 43 -5.28 -21.44 -8.57
C ARG A 43 -6.47 -22.37 -8.39
N ARG A 44 -7.60 -22.01 -8.98
CA ARG A 44 -8.79 -22.88 -9.07
C ARG A 44 -8.84 -23.48 -10.46
N PHE A 45 -9.08 -24.78 -10.53
CA PHE A 45 -9.08 -25.54 -11.79
C PHE A 45 -10.52 -25.83 -12.20
N GLU A 46 -10.72 -25.97 -13.51
CA GLU A 46 -11.98 -26.49 -14.06
C GLU A 46 -12.17 -27.94 -13.64
N THR A 47 -13.42 -28.32 -13.34
CA THR A 47 -13.74 -29.68 -12.88
C THR A 47 -13.26 -30.72 -13.90
N GLY A 48 -12.45 -31.66 -13.43
CA GLY A 48 -11.94 -32.78 -14.26
C GLY A 48 -10.81 -32.41 -15.23
N THR A 49 -10.30 -31.16 -15.18
CA THR A 49 -9.19 -30.73 -16.07
C THR A 49 -8.00 -30.18 -15.27
N ARG A 50 -6.89 -29.94 -15.97
CA ARG A 50 -5.73 -29.18 -15.41
C ARG A 50 -5.75 -27.71 -15.82
N ASN A 51 -6.80 -27.26 -16.47
CA ASN A 51 -6.92 -25.87 -16.89
C ASN A 51 -7.26 -24.99 -15.68
N VAL A 52 -6.56 -23.86 -15.54
CA VAL A 52 -6.83 -22.89 -14.50
C VAL A 52 -8.08 -22.09 -14.90
N SER A 53 -9.15 -22.23 -14.12
CA SER A 53 -10.38 -21.44 -14.29
C SER A 53 -10.17 -19.99 -13.87
N HIS A 54 -9.64 -19.78 -12.67
CA HIS A 54 -9.36 -18.45 -12.12
C HIS A 54 -8.33 -18.53 -10.98
N VAL A 55 -7.87 -17.36 -10.55
CA VAL A 55 -7.00 -17.22 -9.36
C VAL A 55 -7.78 -16.50 -8.28
N GLU A 56 -7.88 -17.12 -7.12
CA GLU A 56 -8.54 -16.56 -5.94
C GLU A 56 -7.50 -16.02 -4.96
N LEU A 57 -7.73 -14.82 -4.42
CA LEU A 57 -6.92 -14.29 -3.32
C LEU A 57 -7.58 -14.63 -1.99
N VAL A 58 -6.92 -15.47 -1.22
CA VAL A 58 -7.37 -15.90 0.11
C VAL A 58 -6.45 -15.34 1.20
N ASN A 59 -6.97 -15.30 2.43
CA ASN A 59 -6.17 -14.98 3.60
C ASN A 59 -5.93 -16.27 4.39
N GLU A 60 -4.67 -16.50 4.78
CA GLU A 60 -4.23 -17.62 5.60
C GLU A 60 -3.35 -17.11 6.73
N SER A 61 -3.42 -17.79 7.89
CA SER A 61 -2.59 -17.43 9.04
C SER A 61 -1.10 -17.51 8.70
N PHE A 62 -0.36 -16.51 9.10
CA PHE A 62 1.08 -16.36 8.87
C PHE A 62 1.85 -16.44 10.17
N GLN A 63 2.66 -17.45 10.35
CA GLN A 63 3.39 -17.74 11.58
C GLN A 63 4.71 -16.95 11.75
N GLY A 64 4.95 -15.95 10.91
CA GLY A 64 6.25 -15.28 10.90
C GLY A 64 7.31 -16.03 10.07
N GLU A 65 8.48 -15.42 9.96
CA GLU A 65 9.66 -15.96 9.28
C GLU A 65 10.74 -16.33 10.33
N GLY A 66 11.73 -17.15 9.93
CA GLY A 66 12.86 -17.52 10.78
C GLY A 66 12.69 -18.80 11.56
N LEU A 67 13.58 -19.04 12.49
CA LEU A 67 13.67 -20.29 13.26
C LEU A 67 12.62 -20.37 14.36
N THR A 68 12.35 -19.25 15.05
CA THR A 68 11.31 -19.12 16.06
C THR A 68 10.12 -18.40 15.45
N LYS A 69 9.15 -19.17 14.98
CA LYS A 69 7.89 -18.63 14.47
C LYS A 69 6.98 -18.31 15.64
N ASP A 70 6.54 -17.06 15.71
CA ASP A 70 5.59 -16.58 16.71
C ASP A 70 4.38 -15.97 16.00
N PRO A 71 3.26 -16.72 15.89
CA PRO A 71 2.07 -16.22 15.20
C PRO A 71 1.47 -14.97 15.85
N ASP A 72 1.66 -14.76 17.15
CA ASP A 72 1.14 -13.57 17.84
C ASP A 72 1.82 -12.29 17.37
N LYS A 73 3.11 -12.39 17.02
CA LYS A 73 3.89 -11.27 16.46
C LYS A 73 4.05 -11.34 14.95
N ALA A 74 4.13 -12.55 14.41
CA ALA A 74 4.33 -12.85 12.99
C ALA A 74 5.43 -12.00 12.34
N ASP A 75 6.64 -12.09 12.89
CA ASP A 75 7.81 -11.31 12.51
C ASP A 75 8.17 -11.50 11.03
N ILE A 76 8.54 -10.39 10.37
CA ILE A 76 9.09 -10.37 9.01
C ILE A 76 10.50 -9.83 9.09
N TYR A 77 11.47 -10.65 8.70
CA TYR A 77 12.88 -10.28 8.74
C TYR A 77 13.31 -9.64 7.42
N TYR A 78 14.14 -8.60 7.53
CA TYR A 78 14.81 -8.00 6.38
C TYR A 78 16.22 -7.58 6.79
N GLU A 79 17.13 -7.54 5.82
CA GLU A 79 18.52 -7.22 6.04
C GLU A 79 18.83 -5.80 5.56
N LEU A 80 19.53 -5.04 6.39
CA LEU A 80 20.10 -3.76 6.02
C LEU A 80 21.39 -3.99 5.20
N ARG A 81 21.82 -2.98 4.44
CA ARG A 81 23.03 -3.05 3.61
C ARG A 81 24.32 -3.37 4.40
N ASN A 82 24.33 -3.13 5.69
CA ASN A 82 25.44 -3.44 6.58
C ASN A 82 25.35 -4.84 7.22
N GLY A 83 24.45 -5.70 6.75
CA GLY A 83 24.27 -7.06 7.25
C GLY A 83 23.42 -7.18 8.52
N ILE A 84 22.93 -6.06 9.09
CA ILE A 84 22.09 -6.11 10.29
C ILE A 84 20.67 -6.53 9.90
N THR A 85 20.19 -7.61 10.51
CA THR A 85 18.80 -8.05 10.38
C THR A 85 17.88 -7.22 11.26
N LYS A 86 16.75 -6.82 10.70
CA LYS A 86 15.67 -6.08 11.35
C LYS A 86 14.35 -6.82 11.22
N VAL A 87 13.40 -6.46 12.07
CA VAL A 87 12.03 -6.96 12.04
C VAL A 87 11.08 -5.86 11.59
N ALA A 88 10.08 -6.22 10.79
CA ALA A 88 9.01 -5.32 10.38
C ALA A 88 7.64 -5.90 10.77
N TYR A 89 6.77 -5.02 11.20
CA TYR A 89 5.35 -5.27 11.47
C TYR A 89 4.48 -4.45 10.50
N PRO A 90 3.18 -4.74 10.38
CA PRO A 90 2.31 -3.95 9.52
C PRO A 90 2.12 -2.53 10.07
N VAL A 91 2.81 -1.58 9.43
CA VAL A 91 2.70 -0.14 9.72
C VAL A 91 2.38 0.58 8.42
N PHE A 92 1.33 1.39 8.43
CA PHE A 92 0.91 2.16 7.27
C PHE A 92 1.90 3.30 6.97
N VAL A 93 1.80 3.89 5.79
CA VAL A 93 2.77 4.91 5.31
C VAL A 93 2.85 6.15 6.21
N ASP A 94 1.78 6.48 6.92
CA ASP A 94 1.69 7.60 7.87
C ASP A 94 2.04 7.23 9.32
N GLY A 95 2.41 5.96 9.57
CA GLY A 95 2.81 5.47 10.89
C GLY A 95 1.70 4.77 11.68
N GLN A 96 0.47 4.70 11.18
CA GLN A 96 -0.60 3.95 11.84
C GLN A 96 -0.28 2.45 11.85
N THR A 97 -0.53 1.82 13.00
CA THR A 97 -0.26 0.40 13.25
C THR A 97 -1.57 -0.38 13.37
N ILE A 98 -1.51 -1.67 13.11
CA ILE A 98 -2.59 -2.62 13.38
C ILE A 98 -2.10 -3.72 14.31
N ASN A 99 -3.01 -4.61 14.72
CA ASN A 99 -2.62 -5.80 15.48
C ASN A 99 -1.51 -6.57 14.72
N PRO A 100 -0.36 -6.87 15.35
CA PRO A 100 0.76 -7.57 14.72
C PRO A 100 0.51 -9.07 14.56
N SER A 101 -0.57 -9.64 15.10
CA SER A 101 -0.88 -11.06 15.00
C SER A 101 -0.85 -11.57 13.56
N GLY A 102 -0.35 -12.76 13.38
CA GLY A 102 -0.40 -13.49 12.11
C GLY A 102 -1.66 -14.33 11.94
N TYR A 103 -2.46 -14.53 12.99
CA TYR A 103 -3.71 -15.26 12.90
C TYR A 103 -4.79 -14.46 12.18
N VAL A 104 -5.48 -15.11 11.24
CA VAL A 104 -6.58 -14.50 10.48
C VAL A 104 -7.77 -14.22 11.39
N GLU A 105 -7.95 -15.02 12.44
CA GLU A 105 -9.00 -14.88 13.45
C GLU A 105 -8.86 -13.58 14.26
N ASP A 106 -7.62 -13.14 14.49
CA ASP A 106 -7.32 -11.92 15.26
C ASP A 106 -7.39 -10.68 14.36
N VAL A 107 -6.84 -10.78 13.16
CA VAL A 107 -6.76 -9.67 12.22
C VAL A 107 -6.59 -10.14 10.78
N VAL A 108 -7.42 -9.64 9.89
CA VAL A 108 -7.21 -9.78 8.44
C VAL A 108 -6.44 -8.56 7.96
N ARG A 109 -5.10 -8.64 7.94
CA ARG A 109 -4.19 -7.51 7.66
C ARG A 109 -4.52 -6.75 6.38
N ARG A 110 -4.93 -7.46 5.32
CA ARG A 110 -5.32 -6.83 4.05
C ARG A 110 -6.60 -5.99 4.18
N ASN A 111 -7.56 -6.42 5.01
CA ASN A 111 -8.78 -5.64 5.24
C ASN A 111 -8.47 -4.38 6.04
N GLU A 112 -7.60 -4.46 7.04
CA GLU A 112 -7.15 -3.29 7.79
C GLU A 112 -6.39 -2.32 6.89
N LEU A 113 -5.51 -2.82 6.01
CA LEU A 113 -4.89 -1.96 4.99
C LEU A 113 -5.93 -1.23 4.14
N GLY A 114 -6.99 -1.92 3.72
CA GLY A 114 -8.09 -1.32 2.96
C GLY A 114 -8.76 -0.17 3.71
N LYS A 115 -9.04 -0.34 5.01
CA LYS A 115 -9.61 0.72 5.87
C LYS A 115 -8.66 1.92 5.97
N LEU A 116 -7.40 1.68 6.32
CA LEU A 116 -6.38 2.73 6.43
C LEU A 116 -6.22 3.50 5.11
N MET A 117 -6.26 2.81 3.98
CA MET A 117 -6.20 3.44 2.66
C MET A 117 -7.42 4.32 2.40
N MET A 118 -8.63 3.85 2.72
CA MET A 118 -9.88 4.61 2.54
C MET A 118 -9.93 5.86 3.42
N GLU A 119 -9.34 5.84 4.59
CA GLU A 119 -9.24 6.99 5.50
C GLU A 119 -8.12 7.96 5.12
N SER A 120 -7.15 7.48 4.36
CA SER A 120 -5.94 8.23 4.02
C SER A 120 -6.20 9.35 3.01
N ARG A 121 -5.61 10.52 3.29
CA ARG A 121 -5.57 11.66 2.37
C ARG A 121 -4.71 11.40 1.12
N TYR A 122 -3.85 10.40 1.15
CA TYR A 122 -3.09 10.01 -0.04
C TYR A 122 -3.99 9.43 -1.13
N LEU A 123 -5.02 8.65 -0.77
CA LEU A 123 -5.97 8.10 -1.74
C LEU A 123 -6.73 9.22 -2.47
N ASP A 124 -7.23 10.20 -1.73
CA ASP A 124 -7.98 11.33 -2.29
C ASP A 124 -7.13 12.11 -3.30
N LYS A 125 -5.92 12.51 -2.86
CA LYS A 125 -4.98 13.26 -3.69
C LYS A 125 -4.54 12.47 -4.91
N MET A 126 -4.25 11.18 -4.72
CA MET A 126 -3.83 10.32 -5.83
C MET A 126 -4.92 10.19 -6.88
N LEU A 127 -6.17 10.01 -6.46
CA LEU A 127 -7.30 9.92 -7.39
C LEU A 127 -7.50 11.26 -8.11
N ALA A 128 -7.46 12.39 -7.38
CA ALA A 128 -7.54 13.73 -7.97
C ALA A 128 -6.43 13.95 -9.01
N ASN A 129 -5.19 13.63 -8.66
CA ASN A 129 -4.04 13.80 -9.54
C ASN A 129 -4.15 12.95 -10.81
N ARG A 130 -4.62 11.71 -10.69
CA ARG A 130 -4.83 10.82 -11.85
C ARG A 130 -5.95 11.31 -12.76
N MET A 131 -7.08 11.70 -12.19
CA MET A 131 -8.20 12.21 -12.98
C MET A 131 -7.82 13.51 -13.68
N TRP A 132 -7.15 14.43 -12.98
CA TRP A 132 -6.61 15.64 -13.59
C TRP A 132 -5.66 15.32 -14.74
N ALA A 133 -4.69 14.42 -14.52
CA ALA A 133 -3.75 14.03 -15.57
C ALA A 133 -4.43 13.39 -16.78
N HIS A 134 -5.48 12.62 -16.56
CA HIS A 134 -6.26 12.00 -17.63
C HIS A 134 -6.92 13.03 -18.55
N PHE A 135 -7.52 14.08 -17.97
CA PHE A 135 -8.24 15.09 -18.74
C PHE A 135 -7.34 16.21 -19.26
N MET A 136 -6.32 16.62 -18.50
CA MET A 136 -5.48 17.76 -18.83
C MET A 136 -4.15 17.37 -19.51
N GLY A 137 -3.87 16.05 -19.62
CA GLY A 137 -2.64 15.52 -20.22
C GLY A 137 -1.43 15.49 -19.30
N TYR A 138 -1.47 16.11 -18.13
CA TYR A 138 -0.41 16.11 -17.10
C TYR A 138 -1.00 16.22 -15.71
N GLY A 139 -0.31 15.63 -14.71
CA GLY A 139 -0.70 15.70 -13.31
C GLY A 139 -0.12 16.90 -12.58
N PHE A 140 -0.56 17.08 -11.34
CA PHE A 140 0.05 18.04 -10.40
C PHE A 140 1.47 17.65 -9.97
N THR A 141 1.80 16.37 -10.07
CA THR A 141 3.16 15.84 -9.86
C THR A 141 3.67 15.12 -11.11
N LYS A 142 4.98 15.09 -11.28
CA LYS A 142 5.64 14.36 -12.38
C LYS A 142 6.83 13.55 -11.80
N PRO A 143 6.72 12.20 -11.74
CA PRO A 143 5.60 11.32 -12.13
C PRO A 143 4.31 11.54 -11.31
N ILE A 144 3.17 11.16 -11.90
CA ILE A 144 1.85 11.31 -11.23
C ILE A 144 1.69 10.41 -10.01
N ASP A 145 2.45 9.35 -9.92
CA ASP A 145 2.39 8.30 -8.89
C ASP A 145 3.60 8.34 -7.94
N ASP A 146 4.23 9.51 -7.84
CA ASP A 146 5.36 9.77 -6.94
C ASP A 146 5.12 11.10 -6.20
N MET A 147 4.12 11.11 -5.32
CA MET A 147 3.78 12.28 -4.51
C MET A 147 4.58 12.26 -3.21
N GLY A 148 5.12 13.39 -2.83
CA GLY A 148 5.88 13.49 -1.57
C GLY A 148 6.64 14.82 -1.46
N PRO A 149 7.30 15.06 -0.33
CA PRO A 149 8.07 16.30 -0.11
C PRO A 149 9.15 16.55 -1.16
N HIS A 150 9.70 15.48 -1.73
CA HIS A 150 10.73 15.53 -2.78
C HIS A 150 10.19 15.83 -4.18
N ASN A 151 8.87 15.71 -4.35
CA ASN A 151 8.18 15.98 -5.62
C ASN A 151 6.85 16.69 -5.32
N PRO A 152 6.90 17.96 -4.89
CA PRO A 152 5.71 18.72 -4.50
C PRO A 152 4.78 18.95 -5.70
N ALA A 153 3.50 18.98 -5.43
CA ALA A 153 2.50 19.32 -6.45
C ALA A 153 2.69 20.75 -6.94
N THR A 154 2.48 20.99 -8.24
CA THR A 154 2.54 22.33 -8.85
C THR A 154 1.53 23.29 -8.25
N HIS A 155 0.35 22.79 -7.86
CA HIS A 155 -0.72 23.54 -7.22
C HIS A 155 -1.27 22.73 -6.02
N PRO A 156 -0.57 22.74 -4.88
CA PRO A 156 -0.89 21.87 -3.76
C PRO A 156 -2.27 22.14 -3.15
N GLU A 157 -2.68 23.41 -3.06
CA GLU A 157 -3.99 23.81 -2.53
C GLU A 157 -5.14 23.32 -3.42
N LEU A 158 -4.99 23.40 -4.74
CA LEU A 158 -5.98 22.89 -5.67
C LEU A 158 -6.08 21.36 -5.59
N LEU A 159 -4.96 20.66 -5.54
CA LEU A 159 -4.93 19.21 -5.35
C LEU A 159 -5.61 18.78 -4.03
N ASP A 160 -5.35 19.51 -2.96
CA ASP A 160 -5.99 19.28 -1.67
C ASP A 160 -7.51 19.52 -1.73
N TYR A 161 -7.92 20.61 -2.35
CA TYR A 161 -9.33 20.92 -2.54
C TYR A 161 -10.06 19.84 -3.35
N MET A 162 -9.50 19.44 -4.47
CA MET A 162 -10.06 18.36 -5.31
C MET A 162 -10.16 17.04 -4.54
N GLY A 163 -9.13 16.66 -3.81
CA GLY A 163 -9.16 15.48 -2.95
C GLY A 163 -10.30 15.54 -1.93
N GLN A 164 -10.49 16.69 -1.28
CA GLN A 164 -11.60 16.89 -0.35
C GLN A 164 -12.97 16.77 -1.03
N GLN A 165 -13.13 17.31 -2.25
CA GLN A 165 -14.38 17.20 -3.00
C GLN A 165 -14.70 15.74 -3.37
N ILE A 166 -13.68 14.97 -3.81
CA ILE A 166 -13.83 13.54 -4.11
C ILE A 166 -14.37 12.80 -2.88
N ARG A 167 -13.79 13.03 -1.71
CA ARG A 167 -14.23 12.41 -0.46
C ARG A 167 -15.64 12.84 -0.05
N LYS A 168 -15.96 14.14 -0.11
CA LYS A 168 -17.30 14.68 0.19
C LYS A 168 -18.39 14.08 -0.71
N LYS A 169 -18.05 13.76 -1.95
CA LYS A 169 -18.94 13.14 -2.94
C LYS A 169 -18.86 11.60 -2.92
N ASN A 170 -18.31 11.03 -1.86
CA ASN A 170 -18.18 9.58 -1.67
C ASN A 170 -17.54 8.85 -2.87
N PHE A 171 -16.48 9.44 -3.44
CA PHE A 171 -15.74 8.92 -4.60
C PHE A 171 -16.57 8.76 -5.87
N ASP A 172 -17.65 9.51 -6.03
CA ASP A 172 -18.43 9.55 -7.26
C ASP A 172 -17.67 10.33 -8.34
N LEU A 173 -17.04 9.59 -9.25
CA LEU A 173 -16.25 10.18 -10.34
C LEU A 173 -17.08 10.96 -11.35
N LYS A 174 -18.36 10.64 -11.54
CA LYS A 174 -19.24 11.40 -12.43
C LYS A 174 -19.45 12.81 -11.92
N GLN A 175 -19.67 12.95 -10.61
CA GLN A 175 -19.79 14.26 -9.97
C GLN A 175 -18.47 15.03 -9.86
N LEU A 176 -17.32 14.37 -10.02
CA LEU A 176 -16.03 15.05 -10.09
C LEU A 176 -15.81 15.69 -11.47
N ILE A 177 -16.34 15.07 -12.52
CA ILE A 177 -16.12 15.47 -13.92
C ILE A 177 -17.15 16.52 -14.38
N SER A 178 -18.33 16.56 -13.75
CA SER A 178 -19.39 17.54 -14.05
C SER A 178 -19.14 18.88 -13.38
#